data_fafff0ef659ee52cfccf35a37af9f0b3
#
_entry.id   fafff0ef659ee52cfccf35a37af9f0b3
#
_cell.length_a   1.000
_cell.length_b   1.000
_cell.length_c   1.000
_cell.angle_alpha   90.00
_cell.angle_beta   90.00
_cell.angle_gamma   90.00
#
_symmetry.space_group_name_H-M   'P 1'
#
loop_
_entity.id
_entity.type
_entity.pdbx_description
1 polymer ?
#
loop_
_entity_poly.entity_id
_entity_poly.type
_entity_poly.pdbx_seq_one_letter_code
_entity_poly.pdbx_strand_id
1 'polypeptide(L)'
;MSVAVFALVLPTRESTATILLLLLVGDVIAVSHYRRDCDFGLLRRLIPAVIPGLLLGTLVLARVDDVVLRRLIGAILLLLLALQLLISARDRHQTQARTWSTAATAGVGAVAGFTTMVANAGGPVMTLYLLSQKVDKMRFLGTIAWFFFCLNLCKLPFSAGLGLINRSTLVTAAVLAPGVVLGAGVGVVTARRLRQQTFDRVVLVASVLSAIPLLLP
;
A
#
# COMPACT_ATOMS: atom_id res chain seq x y z
N MET A 1 -8.34 1.03 -3.66
CA MET A 1 -9.54 0.81 -4.52
C MET A 1 -9.88 -0.67 -4.66
N SER A 2 -8.95 -1.54 -5.02
CA SER A 2 -9.23 -2.96 -5.26
C SER A 2 -9.94 -3.65 -4.08
N VAL A 3 -9.48 -3.42 -2.83
CA VAL A 3 -10.09 -4.07 -1.64
C VAL A 3 -11.57 -3.72 -1.47
N ALA A 4 -11.94 -2.46 -1.64
CA ALA A 4 -13.34 -2.03 -1.51
C ALA A 4 -14.23 -2.66 -2.58
N VAL A 5 -13.75 -2.74 -3.83
CA VAL A 5 -14.50 -3.37 -4.95
C VAL A 5 -14.59 -4.88 -4.76
N PHE A 6 -13.51 -5.54 -4.37
CA PHE A 6 -13.50 -6.99 -4.13
C PHE A 6 -14.34 -7.38 -2.89
N ALA A 7 -14.36 -6.55 -1.84
CA ALA A 7 -15.16 -6.79 -0.65
C ALA A 7 -16.69 -6.68 -0.90
N LEU A 8 -17.13 -6.13 -2.04
CA LEU A 8 -18.53 -6.14 -2.46
C LEU A 8 -18.96 -7.49 -3.06
N VAL A 9 -17.99 -8.27 -3.59
CA VAL A 9 -18.28 -9.51 -4.33
C VAL A 9 -17.78 -10.76 -3.60
N LEU A 10 -16.70 -10.64 -2.81
CA LEU A 10 -16.09 -11.74 -2.08
C LEU A 10 -16.11 -11.49 -0.58
N PRO A 11 -16.09 -12.54 0.26
CA PRO A 11 -15.86 -12.41 1.70
C PRO A 11 -14.61 -11.59 1.98
N THR A 12 -14.68 -10.70 2.96
CA THR A 12 -13.64 -9.68 3.22
C THR A 12 -12.25 -10.28 3.42
N ARG A 13 -12.17 -11.44 4.08
CA ARG A 13 -10.90 -12.14 4.31
C ARG A 13 -10.32 -12.73 3.03
N GLU A 14 -11.14 -13.38 2.21
CA GLU A 14 -10.68 -13.95 0.92
C GLU A 14 -10.27 -12.86 -0.07
N SER A 15 -10.98 -11.72 -0.10
CA SER A 15 -10.62 -10.58 -0.92
C SER A 15 -9.23 -10.05 -0.56
N THR A 16 -8.90 -9.98 0.74
CA THR A 16 -7.59 -9.52 1.21
C THR A 16 -6.45 -10.41 0.72
N ALA A 17 -6.63 -11.74 0.76
CA ALA A 17 -5.62 -12.69 0.30
C ALA A 17 -5.47 -12.69 -1.23
N THR A 18 -6.59 -12.67 -1.96
CA THR A 18 -6.57 -12.57 -3.44
C THR A 18 -5.82 -11.32 -3.89
N ILE A 19 -6.09 -10.18 -3.26
CA ILE A 19 -5.41 -8.91 -3.56
C ILE A 19 -3.92 -9.00 -3.22
N LEU A 20 -3.53 -9.63 -2.12
CA LEU A 20 -2.11 -9.83 -1.79
C LEU A 20 -1.36 -10.55 -2.91
N LEU A 21 -1.93 -11.62 -3.46
CA LEU A 21 -1.33 -12.37 -4.57
C LEU A 21 -1.21 -11.51 -5.84
N LEU A 22 -2.26 -10.74 -6.15
CA LEU A 22 -2.24 -9.81 -7.29
C LEU A 22 -1.24 -8.66 -7.11
N LEU A 23 -1.11 -8.13 -5.88
CA LEU A 23 -0.11 -7.12 -5.56
C LEU A 23 1.30 -7.64 -5.77
N LEU A 24 1.60 -8.89 -5.36
CA LEU A 24 2.92 -9.50 -5.59
C LEU A 24 3.26 -9.61 -7.07
N VAL A 25 2.29 -9.94 -7.93
CA VAL A 25 2.50 -9.93 -9.40
C VAL A 25 2.88 -8.52 -9.88
N GLY A 26 2.15 -7.50 -9.44
CA GLY A 26 2.45 -6.11 -9.77
C GLY A 26 3.80 -5.63 -9.22
N ASP A 27 4.13 -6.04 -7.99
CA ASP A 27 5.39 -5.68 -7.32
C ASP A 27 6.61 -6.26 -8.05
N VAL A 28 6.55 -7.51 -8.52
CA VAL A 28 7.61 -8.13 -9.33
C VAL A 28 7.87 -7.30 -10.59
N ILE A 29 6.82 -6.87 -11.27
CA ILE A 29 6.93 -6.01 -12.46
C ILE A 29 7.52 -4.66 -12.09
N ALA A 30 7.04 -4.02 -11.04
CA ALA A 30 7.51 -2.72 -10.59
C ALA A 30 9.00 -2.78 -10.19
N VAL A 31 9.39 -3.76 -9.37
CA VAL A 31 10.78 -3.97 -8.95
C VAL A 31 11.67 -4.23 -10.15
N SER A 32 11.27 -5.07 -11.12
CA SER A 32 12.08 -5.34 -12.31
C SER A 32 12.42 -4.08 -13.10
N HIS A 33 11.50 -3.09 -13.12
CA HIS A 33 11.66 -1.85 -13.86
C HIS A 33 12.39 -0.74 -13.09
N TYR A 34 12.22 -0.68 -11.75
CA TYR A 34 12.74 0.40 -10.91
C TYR A 34 13.81 -0.07 -9.92
N ARG A 35 14.37 -1.28 -10.08
CA ARG A 35 15.30 -1.90 -9.14
C ARG A 35 16.54 -1.07 -8.80
N ARG A 36 16.98 -0.23 -9.72
CA ARG A 36 18.20 0.59 -9.58
C ARG A 36 17.96 1.95 -8.90
N ASP A 37 16.69 2.35 -8.78
CA ASP A 37 16.32 3.66 -8.29
C ASP A 37 15.89 3.64 -6.81
N CYS A 38 16.07 2.53 -6.10
CA CYS A 38 15.67 2.37 -4.71
C CYS A 38 16.63 3.05 -3.74
N ASP A 39 16.07 3.78 -2.76
CA ASP A 39 16.81 4.22 -1.58
C ASP A 39 16.86 3.10 -0.53
N PHE A 40 17.87 2.24 -0.62
CA PHE A 40 18.05 1.13 0.31
C PHE A 40 18.36 1.58 1.74
N GLY A 41 18.91 2.79 1.94
CA GLY A 41 19.14 3.36 3.27
C GLY A 41 17.84 3.61 4.01
N LEU A 42 16.86 4.16 3.30
CA LEU A 42 15.51 4.38 3.80
C LEU A 42 14.77 3.04 4.03
N LEU A 43 14.88 2.13 3.08
CA LEU A 43 14.23 0.82 3.14
C LEU A 43 14.68 0.00 4.35
N ARG A 44 15.98 -0.02 4.64
CA ARG A 44 16.54 -0.72 5.80
C ARG A 44 16.03 -0.21 7.15
N ARG A 45 15.60 1.05 7.22
CA ARG A 45 15.00 1.62 8.45
C ARG A 45 13.51 1.30 8.56
N LEU A 46 12.82 1.21 7.43
CA LEU A 46 11.36 0.98 7.38
C LEU A 46 10.99 -0.51 7.53
N ILE A 47 11.69 -1.42 6.84
CA ILE A 47 11.29 -2.84 6.79
C ILE A 47 11.25 -3.51 8.17
N PRO A 48 12.25 -3.36 9.06
CA PRO A 48 12.15 -3.96 10.40
C PRO A 48 10.96 -3.43 11.21
N ALA A 49 10.62 -2.15 11.01
CA ALA A 49 9.51 -1.51 11.71
C ALA A 49 8.12 -1.93 11.18
N VAL A 50 8.05 -2.50 9.98
CA VAL A 50 6.82 -3.08 9.44
C VAL A 50 6.37 -4.32 10.22
N ILE A 51 7.31 -5.13 10.73
CA ILE A 51 7.04 -6.42 11.37
C ILE A 51 6.09 -6.29 12.57
N PRO A 52 6.31 -5.39 13.54
CA PRO A 52 5.37 -5.20 14.64
C PRO A 52 3.96 -4.85 14.16
N GLY A 53 3.86 -4.00 13.12
CA GLY A 53 2.58 -3.64 12.51
C GLY A 53 1.87 -4.85 11.87
N LEU A 54 2.62 -5.69 11.14
CA LEU A 54 2.08 -6.93 10.56
C LEU A 54 1.59 -7.90 11.64
N LEU A 55 2.35 -8.06 12.72
CA LEU A 55 1.95 -8.92 13.84
C LEU A 55 0.66 -8.44 14.50
N LEU A 56 0.55 -7.14 14.80
CA LEU A 56 -0.68 -6.56 15.35
C LEU A 56 -1.85 -6.73 14.38
N GLY A 57 -1.66 -6.46 13.09
CA GLY A 57 -2.69 -6.66 12.06
C GLY A 57 -3.13 -8.11 11.94
N THR A 58 -2.19 -9.06 12.04
CA THR A 58 -2.48 -10.50 12.04
C THR A 58 -3.32 -10.91 13.24
N LEU A 59 -2.99 -10.40 14.44
CA LEU A 59 -3.77 -10.66 15.67
C LEU A 59 -5.20 -10.13 15.54
N VAL A 60 -5.38 -8.96 14.95
CA VAL A 60 -6.71 -8.40 14.66
C VAL A 60 -7.47 -9.30 13.70
N LEU A 61 -6.86 -9.68 12.57
CA LEU A 61 -7.49 -10.58 11.59
C LEU A 61 -7.85 -11.96 12.17
N ALA A 62 -7.05 -12.47 13.12
CA ALA A 62 -7.30 -13.75 13.76
C ALA A 62 -8.51 -13.75 14.72
N ARG A 63 -8.81 -12.58 15.33
CA ARG A 63 -9.79 -12.50 16.43
C ARG A 63 -11.09 -11.76 16.09
N VAL A 64 -11.08 -10.98 15.02
CA VAL A 64 -12.20 -10.12 14.65
C VAL A 64 -13.05 -10.81 13.60
N ASP A 65 -14.39 -10.73 13.73
CA ASP A 65 -15.32 -11.20 12.72
C ASP A 65 -15.37 -10.30 11.46
N ASP A 66 -15.98 -10.78 10.39
CA ASP A 66 -16.03 -10.08 9.12
C ASP A 66 -16.79 -8.73 9.19
N VAL A 67 -17.76 -8.59 10.08
CA VAL A 67 -18.55 -7.35 10.25
C VAL A 67 -17.69 -6.28 10.89
N VAL A 68 -17.02 -6.62 12.00
CA VAL A 68 -16.10 -5.69 12.68
C VAL A 68 -14.90 -5.39 11.81
N LEU A 69 -14.38 -6.40 11.10
CA LEU A 69 -13.26 -6.23 10.16
C LEU A 69 -13.61 -5.21 9.05
N ARG A 70 -14.79 -5.30 8.45
CA ARG A 70 -15.26 -4.35 7.43
C ARG A 70 -15.34 -2.92 7.99
N ARG A 71 -15.89 -2.74 9.20
CA ARG A 71 -15.93 -1.43 9.87
C ARG A 71 -14.53 -0.89 10.17
N LEU A 72 -13.63 -1.75 10.64
CA LEU A 72 -12.24 -1.38 10.94
C LEU A 72 -11.49 -0.94 9.67
N ILE A 73 -11.65 -1.68 8.56
CA ILE A 73 -11.11 -1.29 7.26
C ILE A 73 -11.62 0.08 6.86
N GLY A 74 -12.93 0.30 6.91
CA GLY A 74 -13.55 1.59 6.60
C GLY A 74 -13.00 2.72 7.47
N ALA A 75 -12.91 2.52 8.79
CA ALA A 75 -12.35 3.52 9.72
C ALA A 75 -10.88 3.85 9.42
N ILE A 76 -10.03 2.84 9.18
CA ILE A 76 -8.62 3.04 8.80
C ILE A 76 -8.52 3.88 7.53
N LEU A 77 -9.32 3.55 6.52
CA LEU A 77 -9.26 4.22 5.24
C LEU A 77 -9.76 5.67 5.31
N LEU A 78 -10.82 5.92 6.08
CA LEU A 78 -11.29 7.29 6.35
C LEU A 78 -10.25 8.11 7.13
N LEU A 79 -9.62 7.52 8.14
CA LEU A 79 -8.56 8.17 8.92
C LEU A 79 -7.36 8.52 8.03
N LEU A 80 -6.93 7.59 7.18
CA LEU A 80 -5.82 7.81 6.24
C LEU A 80 -6.17 8.90 5.21
N LEU A 81 -7.41 8.93 4.71
CA LEU A 81 -7.89 9.99 3.84
C LEU A 81 -7.86 11.36 4.54
N ALA A 82 -8.45 11.45 5.74
CA ALA A 82 -8.48 12.70 6.50
C ALA A 82 -7.04 13.20 6.76
N LEU A 83 -6.15 12.31 7.20
CA LEU A 83 -4.75 12.64 7.42
C LEU A 83 -4.06 13.11 6.13
N GLN A 84 -4.32 12.46 5.01
CA GLN A 84 -3.76 12.83 3.70
C GLN A 84 -4.24 14.22 3.25
N LEU A 85 -5.54 14.51 3.39
CA LEU A 85 -6.09 15.83 3.06
C LEU A 85 -5.51 16.93 3.95
N LEU A 86 -5.40 16.69 5.26
CA LEU A 86 -4.82 17.62 6.21
C LEU A 86 -3.34 17.93 5.91
N ILE A 87 -2.54 16.89 5.63
CA ILE A 87 -1.12 17.05 5.30
C ILE A 87 -0.98 17.76 3.95
N SER A 88 -1.74 17.38 2.93
CA SER A 88 -1.69 18.01 1.61
C SER A 88 -2.09 19.49 1.64
N ALA A 89 -3.03 19.86 2.52
CA ALA A 89 -3.40 21.26 2.72
C ALA A 89 -2.27 22.08 3.38
N ARG A 90 -1.53 21.48 4.33
CA ARG A 90 -0.41 22.11 5.02
C ARG A 90 0.85 22.21 4.16
N ASP A 91 1.17 21.17 3.39
CA ASP A 91 2.43 21.09 2.61
C ASP A 91 2.46 21.99 1.37
N ARG A 92 1.32 22.60 0.99
CA ARG A 92 1.29 23.61 -0.10
C ARG A 92 2.22 24.82 0.14
N HIS A 93 2.60 25.07 1.39
CA HIS A 93 3.43 26.20 1.79
C HIS A 93 4.85 25.80 2.27
N GLN A 94 5.16 24.51 2.39
CA GLN A 94 6.48 24.08 2.84
C GLN A 94 7.41 23.75 1.67
N THR A 95 8.51 24.49 1.58
CA THR A 95 9.54 24.33 0.53
C THR A 95 10.66 23.37 0.93
N GLN A 96 10.80 23.03 2.22
CA GLN A 96 11.91 22.18 2.72
C GLN A 96 11.52 20.73 2.93
N ALA A 97 12.46 19.81 2.64
CA ALA A 97 12.31 18.39 2.96
C ALA A 97 12.24 18.18 4.48
N ARG A 98 11.30 17.37 4.93
CA ARG A 98 11.14 17.08 6.36
C ARG A 98 12.14 16.00 6.79
N THR A 99 12.96 16.30 7.76
CA THR A 99 13.81 15.29 8.42
C THR A 99 12.99 14.55 9.47
N TRP A 100 12.89 13.23 9.32
CA TRP A 100 12.18 12.36 10.25
C TRP A 100 13.17 11.71 11.21
N SER A 101 12.85 11.71 12.50
CA SER A 101 13.62 10.94 13.48
C SER A 101 13.51 9.45 13.22
N THR A 102 14.45 8.65 13.72
CA THR A 102 14.40 7.19 13.58
C THR A 102 13.12 6.61 14.17
N ALA A 103 12.68 7.14 15.32
CA ALA A 103 11.44 6.70 15.98
C ALA A 103 10.20 7.03 15.11
N ALA A 104 10.14 8.23 14.51
CA ALA A 104 9.04 8.60 13.63
C ALA A 104 9.00 7.74 12.35
N THR A 105 10.17 7.44 11.77
CA THR A 105 10.30 6.52 10.62
C THR A 105 9.84 5.11 10.98
N ALA A 106 10.21 4.61 12.16
CA ALA A 106 9.74 3.33 12.67
C ALA A 106 8.21 3.33 12.88
N GLY A 107 7.65 4.42 13.41
CA GLY A 107 6.20 4.59 13.52
C GLY A 107 5.48 4.49 12.17
N VAL A 108 6.03 5.13 11.13
CA VAL A 108 5.50 5.03 9.75
C VAL A 108 5.53 3.58 9.26
N GLY A 109 6.64 2.86 9.47
CA GLY A 109 6.76 1.45 9.11
C GLY A 109 5.72 0.58 9.82
N ALA A 110 5.55 0.75 11.12
CA ALA A 110 4.57 -0.01 11.90
C ALA A 110 3.12 0.28 11.46
N VAL A 111 2.76 1.55 11.24
CA VAL A 111 1.44 1.94 10.71
C VAL A 111 1.23 1.38 9.31
N ALA A 112 2.23 1.46 8.43
CA ALA A 112 2.14 0.88 7.10
C ALA A 112 1.95 -0.64 7.15
N GLY A 113 2.68 -1.35 8.03
CA GLY A 113 2.54 -2.79 8.27
C GLY A 113 1.13 -3.16 8.75
N PHE A 114 0.63 -2.46 9.76
CA PHE A 114 -0.71 -2.69 10.30
C PHE A 114 -1.81 -2.44 9.26
N THR A 115 -1.81 -1.24 8.66
CA THR A 115 -2.85 -0.85 7.69
C THR A 115 -2.84 -1.71 6.43
N THR A 116 -1.66 -2.20 6.00
CA THR A 116 -1.59 -3.09 4.86
C THR A 116 -2.02 -4.52 5.21
N MET A 117 -1.76 -5.00 6.43
CA MET A 117 -2.21 -6.33 6.84
C MET A 117 -3.74 -6.39 6.93
N VAL A 118 -4.37 -5.39 7.54
CA VAL A 118 -5.81 -5.33 7.75
C VAL A 118 -6.58 -4.94 6.49
N ALA A 119 -6.12 -3.92 5.77
CA ALA A 119 -6.88 -3.26 4.71
C ALA A 119 -6.18 -3.18 3.34
N ASN A 120 -4.97 -3.76 3.19
CA ASN A 120 -4.10 -3.50 2.04
C ASN A 120 -3.91 -1.99 1.75
N ALA A 121 -3.87 -1.16 2.79
CA ALA A 121 -3.87 0.30 2.71
C ALA A 121 -2.54 0.94 3.17
N GLY A 122 -1.42 0.26 3.00
CA GLY A 122 -0.10 0.83 3.26
C GLY A 122 0.33 1.94 2.28
N GLY A 123 -0.32 1.99 1.10
CA GLY A 123 -0.01 2.94 0.03
C GLY A 123 -0.07 4.40 0.46
N PRO A 124 -1.17 4.92 1.00
CA PRO A 124 -1.29 6.29 1.47
C PRO A 124 -0.23 6.66 2.50
N VAL A 125 0.08 5.77 3.46
CA VAL A 125 1.08 6.00 4.50
C VAL A 125 2.46 6.21 3.87
N MET A 126 2.88 5.31 2.99
CA MET A 126 4.19 5.40 2.32
C MET A 126 4.27 6.57 1.36
N THR A 127 3.18 6.87 0.63
CA THR A 127 3.11 8.02 -0.28
C THR A 127 3.33 9.32 0.49
N LEU A 128 2.61 9.55 1.59
CA LEU A 128 2.76 10.75 2.41
C LEU A 128 4.18 10.86 2.99
N TYR A 129 4.73 9.74 3.45
CA TYR A 129 6.09 9.71 3.99
C TYR A 129 7.12 10.08 2.92
N LEU A 130 7.11 9.44 1.75
CA LEU A 130 8.08 9.69 0.67
C LEU A 130 7.91 11.08 0.05
N LEU A 131 6.67 11.58 -0.12
CA LEU A 131 6.44 12.94 -0.60
C LEU A 131 6.99 13.98 0.38
N SER A 132 6.86 13.74 1.70
CA SER A 132 7.43 14.64 2.71
C SER A 132 8.97 14.70 2.70
N GLN A 133 9.62 13.64 2.19
CA GLN A 133 11.07 13.56 2.00
C GLN A 133 11.54 14.29 0.73
N LYS A 134 10.62 14.71 -0.14
CA LYS A 134 10.91 15.38 -1.43
C LYS A 134 11.91 14.61 -2.31
N VAL A 135 11.84 13.29 -2.28
CA VAL A 135 12.64 12.44 -3.17
C VAL A 135 12.21 12.63 -4.63
N ASP A 136 13.15 12.52 -5.55
CA ASP A 136 12.81 12.57 -6.98
C ASP A 136 11.92 11.39 -7.38
N LYS A 137 11.20 11.54 -8.50
CA LYS A 137 10.20 10.59 -8.98
C LYS A 137 10.74 9.17 -9.14
N MET A 138 11.95 9.01 -9.69
CA MET A 138 12.50 7.67 -9.93
C MET A 138 12.86 7.00 -8.62
N ARG A 139 13.46 7.74 -7.69
CA ARG A 139 13.77 7.25 -6.35
C ARG A 139 12.50 6.95 -5.54
N PHE A 140 11.45 7.75 -5.70
CA PHE A 140 10.12 7.46 -5.13
C PHE A 140 9.58 6.13 -5.66
N LEU A 141 9.54 5.94 -6.98
CA LEU A 141 9.01 4.72 -7.62
C LEU A 141 9.84 3.49 -7.26
N GLY A 142 11.16 3.60 -7.26
CA GLY A 142 12.05 2.51 -6.88
C GLY A 142 11.92 2.10 -5.41
N THR A 143 11.88 3.08 -4.51
CA THR A 143 11.75 2.81 -3.07
C THR A 143 10.39 2.22 -2.73
N ILE A 144 9.31 2.75 -3.31
CA ILE A 144 7.95 2.25 -3.05
C ILE A 144 7.76 0.84 -3.63
N ALA A 145 8.33 0.54 -4.81
CA ALA A 145 8.27 -0.79 -5.41
C ALA A 145 8.94 -1.84 -4.52
N TRP A 146 10.17 -1.59 -4.08
CA TRP A 146 10.89 -2.49 -3.19
C TRP A 146 10.24 -2.60 -1.82
N PHE A 147 9.73 -1.49 -1.27
CA PHE A 147 9.03 -1.49 0.01
C PHE A 147 7.81 -2.42 -0.03
N PHE A 148 6.92 -2.27 -1.02
CA PHE A 148 5.73 -3.10 -1.12
C PHE A 148 6.03 -4.53 -1.47
N PHE A 149 7.01 -4.79 -2.32
CA PHE A 149 7.46 -6.15 -2.61
C PHE A 149 7.90 -6.88 -1.34
N CYS A 150 8.81 -6.29 -0.56
CA CYS A 150 9.26 -6.86 0.71
C CYS A 150 8.12 -7.03 1.71
N LEU A 151 7.27 -6.01 1.84
CA LEU A 151 6.14 -6.00 2.75
C LEU A 151 5.11 -7.07 2.38
N ASN A 152 4.72 -7.18 1.12
CA ASN A 152 3.77 -8.18 0.64
C ASN A 152 4.37 -9.59 0.72
N LEU A 153 5.67 -9.75 0.50
CA LEU A 153 6.37 -11.02 0.73
C LEU A 153 6.35 -11.43 2.21
N CYS A 154 6.59 -10.47 3.11
CA CYS A 154 6.47 -10.71 4.57
C CYS A 154 5.04 -11.06 5.01
N LYS A 155 4.01 -10.59 4.31
CA LYS A 155 2.60 -10.92 4.60
C LYS A 155 2.22 -12.36 4.23
N LEU A 156 2.89 -12.97 3.27
CA LEU A 156 2.54 -14.31 2.79
C LEU A 156 2.46 -15.35 3.92
N PRO A 157 3.49 -15.52 4.78
CA PRO A 157 3.44 -16.52 5.84
C PRO A 157 2.33 -16.26 6.86
N PHE A 158 2.04 -14.98 7.17
CA PHE A 158 0.94 -14.62 8.07
C PHE A 158 -0.42 -14.94 7.45
N SER A 159 -0.62 -14.59 6.17
CA SER A 159 -1.87 -14.87 5.45
C SER A 159 -2.08 -16.37 5.25
N ALA A 160 -1.01 -17.13 4.97
CA ALA A 160 -1.07 -18.59 4.86
C ALA A 160 -1.38 -19.24 6.22
N GLY A 161 -0.75 -18.79 7.31
CA GLY A 161 -1.00 -19.28 8.66
C GLY A 161 -2.43 -19.02 9.16
N LEU A 162 -3.08 -17.97 8.67
CA LEU A 162 -4.50 -17.69 8.91
C LEU A 162 -5.45 -18.49 7.98
N GLY A 163 -4.94 -19.36 7.10
CA GLY A 163 -5.75 -20.12 6.14
C GLY A 163 -6.42 -19.28 5.05
N LEU A 164 -5.97 -18.04 4.87
CA LEU A 164 -6.57 -17.12 3.89
C LEU A 164 -6.16 -17.44 2.44
N ILE A 165 -5.02 -18.15 2.27
CA ILE A 165 -4.53 -18.58 0.96
C ILE A 165 -5.06 -20.00 0.72
N ASN A 166 -6.13 -20.10 -0.04
CA ASN A 166 -6.78 -21.36 -0.39
C ASN A 166 -6.88 -21.52 -1.93
N ARG A 167 -7.43 -22.65 -2.39
CA ARG A 167 -7.57 -22.92 -3.82
C ARG A 167 -8.41 -21.87 -4.55
N SER A 168 -9.47 -21.37 -3.91
CA SER A 168 -10.34 -20.32 -4.49
C SER A 168 -9.56 -19.04 -4.71
N THR A 169 -8.82 -18.57 -3.70
CA THR A 169 -8.02 -17.33 -3.80
C THR A 169 -6.91 -17.44 -4.85
N LEU A 170 -6.28 -18.63 -4.97
CA LEU A 170 -5.25 -18.88 -5.98
C LEU A 170 -5.84 -18.85 -7.40
N VAL A 171 -6.98 -19.53 -7.63
CA VAL A 171 -7.65 -19.53 -8.94
C VAL A 171 -8.10 -18.13 -9.32
N THR A 172 -8.74 -17.41 -8.41
CA THR A 172 -9.18 -16.03 -8.66
C THR A 172 -8.01 -15.11 -8.99
N ALA A 173 -6.91 -15.22 -8.23
CA ALA A 173 -5.70 -14.47 -8.52
C ALA A 173 -5.10 -14.82 -9.89
N ALA A 174 -5.04 -16.10 -10.26
CA ALA A 174 -4.52 -16.53 -11.55
C ALA A 174 -5.34 -16.00 -12.72
N VAL A 175 -6.68 -16.00 -12.62
CA VAL A 175 -7.59 -15.45 -13.65
C VAL A 175 -7.42 -13.95 -13.81
N LEU A 176 -7.17 -13.22 -12.72
CA LEU A 176 -7.03 -11.76 -12.74
C LEU A 176 -5.59 -11.27 -13.00
N ALA A 177 -4.59 -12.14 -12.84
CA ALA A 177 -3.18 -11.78 -13.02
C ALA A 177 -2.86 -11.15 -14.39
N PRO A 178 -3.39 -11.63 -15.53
CA PRO A 178 -3.15 -10.99 -16.84
C PRO A 178 -3.57 -9.52 -16.86
N GLY A 179 -4.70 -9.19 -16.25
CA GLY A 179 -5.16 -7.79 -16.12
C GLY A 179 -4.19 -6.94 -15.30
N VAL A 180 -3.63 -7.50 -14.21
CA VAL A 180 -2.61 -6.81 -13.39
C VAL A 180 -1.33 -6.60 -14.19
N VAL A 181 -0.87 -7.60 -14.95
CA VAL A 181 0.32 -7.50 -15.82
C VAL A 181 0.17 -6.36 -16.83
N LEU A 182 -0.97 -6.33 -17.53
CA LEU A 182 -1.26 -5.27 -18.50
C LEU A 182 -1.33 -3.90 -17.82
N GLY A 183 -2.06 -3.79 -16.71
CA GLY A 183 -2.19 -2.54 -15.96
C GLY A 183 -0.85 -2.05 -15.39
N ALA A 184 -0.02 -2.95 -14.87
CA ALA A 184 1.31 -2.60 -14.38
C ALA A 184 2.23 -2.15 -15.52
N GLY A 185 2.19 -2.81 -16.68
CA GLY A 185 2.94 -2.41 -17.87
C GLY A 185 2.57 -1.01 -18.33
N VAL A 186 1.28 -0.72 -18.48
CA VAL A 186 0.77 0.63 -18.81
C VAL A 186 1.19 1.64 -17.74
N GLY A 187 1.08 1.28 -16.46
CA GLY A 187 1.48 2.13 -15.34
C GLY A 187 2.96 2.52 -15.39
N VAL A 188 3.85 1.55 -15.65
CA VAL A 188 5.30 1.80 -15.77
C VAL A 188 5.61 2.75 -16.92
N VAL A 189 5.03 2.51 -18.11
CA VAL A 189 5.24 3.36 -19.30
C VAL A 189 4.75 4.79 -19.04
N THR A 190 3.55 4.91 -18.48
CA THR A 190 2.94 6.22 -18.15
C THR A 190 3.76 6.97 -17.10
N ALA A 191 4.12 6.30 -16.00
CA ALA A 191 4.89 6.92 -14.92
C ALA A 191 6.24 7.45 -15.40
N ARG A 192 6.93 6.75 -16.30
CA ARG A 192 8.19 7.22 -16.89
C ARG A 192 8.04 8.50 -17.73
N ARG A 193 6.91 8.66 -18.43
CA ARG A 193 6.64 9.80 -19.32
C ARG A 193 6.18 11.06 -18.58
N LEU A 194 5.62 10.92 -17.38
CA LEU A 194 5.12 12.05 -16.61
C LEU A 194 6.27 12.94 -16.10
N ARG A 195 6.06 14.26 -16.10
CA ARG A 195 6.93 15.23 -15.40
C ARG A 195 6.72 15.12 -13.90
N GLN A 196 7.74 15.43 -13.08
CA GLN A 196 7.67 15.34 -11.60
C GLN A 196 6.41 16.00 -11.02
N GLN A 197 6.14 17.25 -11.37
CA GLN A 197 4.97 17.99 -10.87
C GLN A 197 3.64 17.33 -11.22
N THR A 198 3.53 16.77 -12.44
CA THR A 198 2.33 16.06 -12.88
C THR A 198 2.21 14.73 -12.14
N PHE A 199 3.32 14.02 -11.96
CA PHE A 199 3.37 12.79 -11.18
C PHE A 199 2.88 12.99 -9.74
N ASP A 200 3.41 14.00 -9.03
CA ASP A 200 3.01 14.30 -7.64
C ASP A 200 1.52 14.62 -7.54
N ARG A 201 0.97 15.39 -8.51
CA ARG A 201 -0.47 15.68 -8.58
C ARG A 201 -1.31 14.43 -8.85
N VAL A 202 -0.89 13.59 -9.81
CA VAL A 202 -1.60 12.34 -10.15
C VAL A 202 -1.61 11.39 -8.95
N VAL A 203 -0.48 11.25 -8.25
CA VAL A 203 -0.40 10.43 -7.04
C VAL A 203 -1.34 10.94 -5.95
N LEU A 204 -1.36 12.25 -5.70
CA LEU A 204 -2.28 12.86 -4.74
C LEU A 204 -3.75 12.67 -5.13
N VAL A 205 -4.11 12.97 -6.37
CA VAL A 205 -5.48 12.80 -6.86
C VAL A 205 -5.92 11.34 -6.82
N ALA A 206 -5.07 10.42 -7.29
CA ALA A 206 -5.35 8.98 -7.23
C ALA A 206 -5.56 8.48 -5.80
N SER A 207 -4.76 8.99 -4.85
CA SER A 207 -4.91 8.66 -3.43
C SER A 207 -6.25 9.16 -2.85
N VAL A 208 -6.65 10.39 -3.21
CA VAL A 208 -7.96 10.95 -2.79
C VAL A 208 -9.11 10.17 -3.43
N LEU A 209 -9.05 9.93 -4.75
CA LEU A 209 -10.08 9.17 -5.47
C LEU A 209 -10.23 7.73 -4.96
N SER A 210 -9.12 7.11 -4.50
CA SER A 210 -9.15 5.77 -3.92
C SER A 210 -9.92 5.70 -2.60
N ALA A 211 -10.14 6.82 -1.95
CA ALA A 211 -10.84 6.90 -0.69
C ALA A 211 -12.35 7.21 -0.86
N ILE A 212 -12.80 7.70 -2.02
CA ILE A 212 -14.21 8.05 -2.28
C ILE A 212 -15.16 6.86 -2.11
N PRO A 213 -14.88 5.64 -2.63
CA PRO A 213 -15.78 4.49 -2.47
C PRO A 213 -16.02 4.08 -1.02
N LEU A 214 -15.21 4.60 -0.10
CA LEU A 214 -15.32 4.30 1.34
C LEU A 214 -16.26 5.25 2.08
N LEU A 215 -16.62 6.36 1.41
CA LEU A 215 -17.61 7.33 1.89
C LEU A 215 -19.03 6.96 1.43
N LEU A 216 -19.14 6.02 0.48
CA LEU A 216 -20.42 5.53 0.01
C LEU A 216 -20.84 4.33 0.86
N PRO A 217 -22.05 4.32 1.42
CA PRO A 217 -22.58 3.25 2.28
C PRO A 217 -22.71 1.91 1.53
#